data_2a2620dfe6a965ac663a5eeb27afba2f
#
_entry.id   2a2620dfe6a965ac663a5eeb27afba2f
#
_cell.length_a   1.000
_cell.length_b   1.000
_cell.length_c   1.000
_cell.angle_alpha   90.00
_cell.angle_beta   90.00
_cell.angle_gamma   90.00
#
_symmetry.space_group_name_H-M   'P 1'
#
loop_
_entity.id
_entity.type
_entity.pdbx_description
1 polymer ?
#
loop_
_entity_poly.entity_id
_entity_poly.type
_entity_poly.pdbx_seq_one_letter_code
_entity_poly.pdbx_strand_id
1 'polypeptide(L)'
;LLRGNGRIVMTDTTACDTLYVTSFSTLFQEWQSTEEAAKVHKSFENVFLLPMPRKPVDVTVMLTDTHGRSSARFTHRVDPSDILIRPAQKAYEWQYVRKGGDSRGCIDFTFVPEGYTQDEMPLFLRDCRESVDAILSHEPFKSMADCLNFVAVLAPSAESGVSIPHKSLWRNTVLNSNFDTFYSARYLTTLHLKRLHDVLSGVPCEHILILANTDNYGGGGIFNSYLMTAAHNAMARPVIVHELGHSFAG
;
A
#
# COMPACT_ATOMS: atom_id res chain seq x y z
N LEU A 1 -12.68 12.34 11.32
CA LEU A 1 -11.65 13.27 10.83
C LEU A 1 -10.86 12.59 9.73
N LEU A 2 -10.84 13.19 8.51
CA LEU A 2 -10.00 12.72 7.42
C LEU A 2 -8.54 13.11 7.73
N ARG A 3 -7.61 12.15 7.63
CA ARG A 3 -6.17 12.33 7.87
C ARG A 3 -5.40 12.32 6.55
N GLY A 4 -4.10 12.55 6.61
CA GLY A 4 -3.23 12.61 5.44
C GLY A 4 -3.27 13.96 4.71
N ASN A 5 -2.53 14.06 3.62
CA ASN A 5 -2.41 15.29 2.81
C ASN A 5 -3.24 15.26 1.53
N GLY A 6 -4.00 14.21 1.31
CA GLY A 6 -4.85 14.07 0.15
C GLY A 6 -6.27 13.65 0.49
N ARG A 7 -7.21 14.01 -0.36
CA ARG A 7 -8.62 13.67 -0.24
C ARG A 7 -9.19 13.35 -1.61
N ILE A 8 -10.00 12.29 -1.68
CA ILE A 8 -10.76 11.95 -2.87
C ILE A 8 -12.24 12.08 -2.56
N VAL A 9 -12.97 12.71 -3.45
CA VAL A 9 -14.43 12.83 -3.38
C VAL A 9 -15.01 12.34 -4.69
N MET A 10 -15.95 11.43 -4.63
CA MET A 10 -16.75 10.98 -5.76
C MET A 10 -18.16 11.56 -5.64
N THR A 11 -18.59 12.28 -6.67
CA THR A 11 -19.90 12.96 -6.70
C THR A 11 -20.75 12.52 -7.89
N ASP A 12 -22.04 12.44 -7.68
CA ASP A 12 -23.00 12.25 -8.77
C ASP A 12 -22.96 13.48 -9.71
N THR A 13 -22.96 13.25 -11.03
CA THR A 13 -22.89 14.33 -12.02
C THR A 13 -24.21 15.10 -12.17
N THR A 14 -25.32 14.54 -11.70
CA THR A 14 -26.66 15.11 -11.86
C THR A 14 -27.13 15.80 -10.59
N ALA A 15 -27.07 15.09 -9.46
CA ALA A 15 -27.55 15.57 -8.16
C ALA A 15 -26.49 16.34 -7.37
N CYS A 16 -25.21 16.27 -7.80
CA CYS A 16 -24.06 16.79 -7.05
C CYS A 16 -23.89 16.21 -5.65
N ASP A 17 -24.55 15.08 -5.35
CA ASP A 17 -24.45 14.39 -4.08
C ASP A 17 -23.10 13.70 -3.94
N THR A 18 -22.54 13.75 -2.74
CA THR A 18 -21.30 13.01 -2.42
C THR A 18 -21.62 11.52 -2.24
N LEU A 19 -21.07 10.68 -3.11
CA LEU A 19 -21.25 9.23 -3.09
C LEU A 19 -20.18 8.52 -2.27
N TYR A 20 -18.94 9.04 -2.28
CA TYR A 20 -17.82 8.44 -1.56
C TYR A 20 -16.77 9.50 -1.22
N VAL A 21 -16.15 9.35 -0.07
CA VAL A 21 -15.02 10.20 0.37
C VAL A 21 -13.99 9.32 1.06
N THR A 22 -12.74 9.53 0.70
CA THR A 22 -11.60 8.95 1.42
C THR A 22 -10.45 9.93 1.48
N SER A 23 -9.48 9.67 2.34
CA SER A 23 -8.25 10.44 2.46
C SER A 23 -7.03 9.53 2.42
N PHE A 24 -5.89 10.09 2.08
CA PHE A 24 -4.65 9.35 1.89
C PHE A 24 -3.43 10.22 2.20
N SER A 25 -2.28 9.60 2.40
CA SER A 25 -0.97 10.26 2.36
C SER A 25 -0.20 9.87 1.11
N THR A 26 0.84 10.64 0.79
CA THR A 26 1.68 10.41 -0.39
C THR A 26 3.15 10.51 -0.04
N LEU A 27 3.99 9.75 -0.73
CA LEU A 27 5.46 9.95 -0.70
C LEU A 27 5.87 11.36 -1.16
N PHE A 28 5.05 11.99 -2.01
CA PHE A 28 5.27 13.38 -2.42
C PHE A 28 5.32 14.35 -1.23
N GLN A 29 4.43 14.18 -0.25
CA GLN A 29 4.43 15.01 0.96
C GLN A 29 5.72 14.87 1.75
N GLU A 30 6.22 13.66 1.92
CA GLU A 30 7.46 13.40 2.63
C GLU A 30 8.66 13.97 1.87
N TRP A 31 8.70 13.76 0.54
CA TRP A 31 9.73 14.32 -0.31
C TRP A 31 9.80 15.85 -0.24
N GLN A 32 8.66 16.55 -0.11
CA GLN A 32 8.62 18.00 0.01
C GLN A 32 9.40 18.54 1.23
N SER A 33 9.65 17.71 2.24
CA SER A 33 10.46 18.06 3.41
C SER A 33 11.97 17.94 3.18
N THR A 34 12.39 17.41 2.03
CA THR A 34 13.81 17.20 1.70
C THR A 34 14.45 18.43 1.06
N GLU A 35 15.78 18.57 1.16
CA GLU A 35 16.51 19.62 0.46
C GLU A 35 16.42 19.52 -1.08
N GLU A 36 16.19 18.31 -1.60
CA GLU A 36 15.99 18.07 -3.03
C GLU A 36 14.78 18.83 -3.56
N ALA A 37 13.69 18.86 -2.80
CA ALA A 37 12.44 19.52 -3.20
C ALA A 37 12.57 21.04 -3.43
N ALA A 38 13.57 21.68 -2.84
CA ALA A 38 13.87 23.08 -3.08
C ALA A 38 14.62 23.34 -4.41
N LYS A 39 15.13 22.28 -5.06
CA LYS A 39 16.04 22.40 -6.20
C LYS A 39 15.49 21.81 -7.49
N VAL A 40 14.63 20.77 -7.38
CA VAL A 40 14.11 20.03 -8.53
C VAL A 40 12.60 19.83 -8.44
N HIS A 41 11.97 19.57 -9.59
CA HIS A 41 10.60 19.09 -9.66
C HIS A 41 10.59 17.58 -9.82
N LYS A 42 9.71 16.88 -9.07
CA LYS A 42 9.61 15.43 -9.10
C LYS A 42 8.13 15.02 -9.11
N SER A 43 7.81 14.00 -9.88
CA SER A 43 6.47 13.40 -9.90
C SER A 43 6.46 12.06 -9.16
N PHE A 44 5.32 11.75 -8.54
CA PHE A 44 5.10 10.51 -7.82
C PHE A 44 3.84 9.83 -8.36
N GLU A 45 3.96 8.55 -8.65
CA GLU A 45 2.82 7.73 -9.02
C GLU A 45 1.91 7.52 -7.81
N ASN A 46 0.60 7.65 -8.02
CA ASN A 46 -0.41 7.30 -7.03
C ASN A 46 -1.52 6.47 -7.69
N VAL A 47 -2.04 5.51 -6.95
CA VAL A 47 -3.18 4.68 -7.35
C VAL A 47 -4.21 4.70 -6.24
N PHE A 48 -5.47 4.84 -6.60
CA PHE A 48 -6.57 4.92 -5.65
C PHE A 48 -7.63 3.89 -6.00
N LEU A 49 -8.08 3.14 -5.00
CA LEU A 49 -9.22 2.24 -5.12
C LEU A 49 -10.49 3.00 -4.76
N LEU A 50 -11.46 2.94 -5.65
CA LEU A 50 -12.75 3.60 -5.46
C LEU A 50 -13.89 2.59 -5.71
N PRO A 51 -15.04 2.73 -5.04
CA PRO A 51 -16.21 1.93 -5.38
C PRO A 51 -16.58 2.12 -6.85
N MET A 52 -16.84 1.02 -7.56
CA MET A 52 -17.23 1.09 -8.98
C MET A 52 -18.59 1.78 -9.12
N PRO A 53 -18.67 2.93 -9.79
CA PRO A 53 -19.93 3.64 -9.97
C PRO A 53 -20.84 2.90 -10.98
N ARG A 54 -22.16 3.06 -10.82
CA ARG A 54 -23.17 2.51 -11.76
C ARG A 54 -23.57 3.49 -12.85
N LYS A 55 -23.23 4.77 -12.67
CA LYS A 55 -23.53 5.89 -13.57
C LYS A 55 -22.32 6.81 -13.64
N PRO A 56 -22.24 7.71 -14.63
CA PRO A 56 -21.17 8.69 -14.67
C PRO A 56 -21.05 9.50 -13.38
N VAL A 57 -19.82 9.64 -12.89
CA VAL A 57 -19.48 10.38 -11.67
C VAL A 57 -18.29 11.30 -11.92
N ASP A 58 -18.18 12.34 -11.11
CA ASP A 58 -16.97 13.17 -11.06
C ASP A 58 -16.13 12.75 -9.85
N VAL A 59 -14.88 12.36 -10.12
CA VAL A 59 -13.87 12.02 -9.10
C VAL A 59 -12.93 13.20 -8.96
N THR A 60 -12.94 13.81 -7.79
CA THR A 60 -12.05 14.95 -7.47
C THR A 60 -10.98 14.50 -6.49
N VAL A 61 -9.71 14.64 -6.89
CA VAL A 61 -8.55 14.48 -6.03
C VAL A 61 -8.06 15.85 -5.61
N MET A 62 -7.84 16.02 -4.31
CA MET A 62 -7.34 17.27 -3.72
C MET A 62 -6.10 16.96 -2.89
N LEU A 63 -5.07 17.80 -3.00
CA LEU A 63 -3.94 17.81 -2.09
C LEU A 63 -4.04 19.04 -1.18
N THR A 64 -3.57 18.89 0.05
CA THR A 64 -3.55 19.94 1.05
C THR A 64 -2.12 20.21 1.50
N ASP A 65 -1.85 21.48 1.85
CA ASP A 65 -0.61 21.85 2.52
C ASP A 65 -0.63 21.46 4.01
N THR A 66 0.46 21.75 4.72
CA THR A 66 0.61 21.48 6.16
C THR A 66 -0.38 22.25 7.05
N HIS A 67 -1.08 23.24 6.51
CA HIS A 67 -2.12 24.02 7.19
C HIS A 67 -3.54 23.55 6.82
N GLY A 68 -3.68 22.44 6.07
CA GLY A 68 -4.97 21.91 5.63
C GLY A 68 -5.64 22.69 4.50
N ARG A 69 -4.94 23.65 3.86
CA ARG A 69 -5.47 24.41 2.71
C ARG A 69 -5.25 23.61 1.42
N SER A 70 -6.23 23.65 0.52
CA SER A 70 -6.09 23.00 -0.80
C SER A 70 -4.94 23.63 -1.59
N SER A 71 -3.92 22.84 -1.91
CA SER A 71 -2.77 23.24 -2.71
C SER A 71 -2.90 22.84 -4.19
N ALA A 72 -3.63 21.76 -4.46
CA ALA A 72 -3.91 21.28 -5.81
C ALA A 72 -5.26 20.57 -5.85
N ARG A 73 -5.93 20.67 -7.01
CA ARG A 73 -7.20 19.99 -7.26
C ARG A 73 -7.25 19.52 -8.70
N PHE A 74 -7.69 18.28 -8.90
CA PHE A 74 -7.94 17.68 -10.19
C PHE A 74 -9.28 16.95 -10.17
N THR A 75 -10.12 17.14 -11.18
CA THR A 75 -11.40 16.44 -11.31
C THR A 75 -11.41 15.68 -12.63
N HIS A 76 -11.75 14.42 -12.57
CA HIS A 76 -11.91 13.54 -13.72
C HIS A 76 -13.30 12.92 -13.73
N ARG A 77 -13.95 12.97 -14.89
CA ARG A 77 -15.24 12.29 -15.10
C ARG A 77 -14.99 10.82 -15.42
N VAL A 78 -15.61 9.94 -14.66
CA VAL A 78 -15.58 8.49 -14.86
C VAL A 78 -16.94 8.07 -15.39
N ASP A 79 -16.98 7.54 -16.60
CA ASP A 79 -18.16 6.90 -17.18
C ASP A 79 -17.93 5.39 -17.17
N PRO A 80 -18.76 4.59 -16.44
CA PRO A 80 -18.59 3.14 -16.39
C PRO A 80 -18.70 2.44 -17.75
N SER A 81 -19.29 3.10 -18.74
CA SER A 81 -19.42 2.58 -20.12
C SER A 81 -18.19 2.89 -21.01
N ASP A 82 -17.21 3.62 -20.49
CA ASP A 82 -16.01 3.96 -21.26
C ASP A 82 -15.22 2.70 -21.60
N ILE A 83 -14.96 2.51 -22.89
CA ILE A 83 -14.21 1.36 -23.45
C ILE A 83 -12.75 1.27 -22.96
N LEU A 84 -12.21 2.36 -22.41
CA LEU A 84 -10.87 2.38 -21.83
C LEU A 84 -10.84 1.78 -20.41
N ILE A 85 -11.99 1.65 -19.76
CA ILE A 85 -12.09 0.95 -18.47
C ILE A 85 -11.98 -0.55 -18.73
N ARG A 86 -10.92 -1.15 -18.21
CA ARG A 86 -10.66 -2.58 -18.37
C ARG A 86 -11.04 -3.32 -17.10
N PRO A 87 -11.74 -4.48 -17.19
CA PRO A 87 -11.95 -5.35 -16.05
C PRO A 87 -10.60 -5.79 -15.46
N ALA A 88 -10.50 -5.76 -14.15
CA ALA A 88 -9.34 -6.32 -13.46
C ALA A 88 -9.26 -7.83 -13.72
N GLN A 89 -8.06 -8.31 -14.05
CA GLN A 89 -7.79 -9.73 -14.23
C GLN A 89 -6.93 -10.23 -13.08
N LYS A 90 -7.21 -11.42 -12.59
CA LYS A 90 -6.39 -12.08 -11.57
C LYS A 90 -4.97 -12.25 -12.12
N ALA A 91 -4.01 -11.60 -11.48
CA ALA A 91 -2.61 -11.63 -11.92
C ALA A 91 -1.85 -12.81 -11.31
N TYR A 92 -2.11 -13.11 -10.03
CA TYR A 92 -1.42 -14.14 -9.25
C TYR A 92 -2.38 -14.97 -8.43
N GLU A 93 -1.94 -16.17 -8.02
CA GLU A 93 -2.64 -16.98 -7.03
C GLU A 93 -2.50 -16.33 -5.65
N TRP A 94 -3.49 -16.56 -4.81
CA TRP A 94 -3.50 -16.07 -3.44
C TRP A 94 -4.17 -17.08 -2.50
N GLN A 95 -3.89 -16.97 -1.22
CA GLN A 95 -4.52 -17.82 -0.19
C GLN A 95 -4.70 -17.06 1.12
N TYR A 96 -5.63 -17.53 1.94
CA TYR A 96 -5.72 -17.03 3.31
C TYR A 96 -4.57 -17.58 4.16
N VAL A 97 -3.86 -16.70 4.84
CA VAL A 97 -2.93 -17.02 5.94
C VAL A 97 -3.75 -17.29 7.20
N ARG A 98 -4.76 -16.42 7.43
CA ARG A 98 -5.78 -16.55 8.47
C ARG A 98 -7.10 -15.98 7.95
N LYS A 99 -8.18 -16.67 8.22
CA LYS A 99 -9.53 -16.22 7.90
C LYS A 99 -10.32 -16.03 9.21
N GLY A 100 -10.70 -14.79 9.52
CA GLY A 100 -11.57 -14.43 10.64
C GLY A 100 -13.05 -14.60 10.29
N GLY A 101 -13.42 -14.19 9.07
CA GLY A 101 -14.82 -14.26 8.62
C GLY A 101 -15.00 -14.03 7.12
N ASP A 102 -16.22 -13.65 6.72
CA ASP A 102 -16.54 -13.30 5.32
C ASP A 102 -15.98 -11.90 5.00
N SER A 103 -15.32 -11.73 3.85
CA SER A 103 -14.72 -10.45 3.43
C SER A 103 -15.71 -9.28 3.36
N ARG A 104 -17.02 -9.54 3.24
CA ARG A 104 -18.03 -8.48 3.29
C ARG A 104 -18.26 -7.89 4.69
N GLY A 105 -17.81 -8.59 5.74
CA GLY A 105 -17.94 -8.17 7.13
C GLY A 105 -16.61 -8.06 7.89
N CYS A 106 -15.51 -8.36 7.21
CA CYS A 106 -14.16 -8.33 7.77
C CYS A 106 -13.27 -7.40 6.94
N ILE A 107 -12.19 -6.95 7.54
CA ILE A 107 -11.14 -6.20 6.85
C ILE A 107 -10.11 -7.21 6.33
N ASP A 108 -9.80 -7.13 5.03
CA ASP A 108 -8.79 -7.97 4.38
C ASP A 108 -7.43 -7.26 4.37
N PHE A 109 -6.49 -7.77 5.18
CA PHE A 109 -5.08 -7.39 5.18
C PHE A 109 -4.32 -8.28 4.22
N THR A 110 -3.67 -7.71 3.19
CA THR A 110 -3.07 -8.51 2.13
C THR A 110 -1.56 -8.35 2.10
N PHE A 111 -0.87 -9.46 2.34
CA PHE A 111 0.58 -9.55 2.23
C PHE A 111 1.02 -9.69 0.78
N VAL A 112 1.97 -8.85 0.38
CA VAL A 112 2.63 -8.89 -0.93
C VAL A 112 4.12 -9.20 -0.73
N PRO A 113 4.67 -10.23 -1.41
CA PRO A 113 6.09 -10.56 -1.31
C PRO A 113 6.92 -9.55 -2.10
N GLU A 114 8.04 -9.12 -1.54
CA GLU A 114 9.03 -8.31 -2.23
C GLU A 114 10.41 -8.93 -2.08
N GLY A 115 11.04 -9.29 -3.20
CA GLY A 115 12.33 -9.96 -3.20
C GLY A 115 12.30 -11.44 -2.80
N TYR A 116 11.15 -12.09 -2.82
CA TYR A 116 11.05 -13.54 -2.68
C TYR A 116 10.92 -14.20 -4.07
N THR A 117 11.81 -15.13 -4.38
CA THR A 117 11.74 -15.94 -5.60
C THR A 117 10.65 -17.01 -5.50
N GLN A 118 10.39 -17.72 -6.61
CA GLN A 118 9.42 -18.82 -6.61
C GLN A 118 9.75 -19.89 -5.57
N ASP A 119 11.02 -20.23 -5.40
CA ASP A 119 11.47 -21.24 -4.44
C ASP A 119 11.38 -20.74 -2.98
N GLU A 120 11.31 -19.42 -2.79
CA GLU A 120 11.19 -18.79 -1.47
C GLU A 120 9.73 -18.51 -1.05
N MET A 121 8.72 -18.87 -1.86
CA MET A 121 7.30 -18.70 -1.48
C MET A 121 6.94 -19.42 -0.17
N PRO A 122 7.47 -20.63 0.17
CA PRO A 122 7.25 -21.23 1.48
C PRO A 122 7.81 -20.40 2.64
N LEU A 123 8.95 -19.74 2.44
CA LEU A 123 9.56 -18.79 3.38
C LEU A 123 8.64 -17.57 3.57
N PHE A 124 8.19 -16.94 2.47
CA PHE A 124 7.24 -15.83 2.52
C PHE A 124 5.97 -16.17 3.32
N LEU A 125 5.39 -17.35 3.10
CA LEU A 125 4.19 -17.78 3.83
C LEU A 125 4.45 -18.00 5.32
N ARG A 126 5.67 -18.41 5.71
CA ARG A 126 6.07 -18.45 7.12
C ARG A 126 6.14 -17.05 7.70
N ASP A 127 6.79 -16.13 7.01
CA ASP A 127 6.97 -14.73 7.44
C ASP A 127 5.61 -14.00 7.54
N CYS A 128 4.64 -14.33 6.66
CA CYS A 128 3.26 -13.88 6.80
C CYS A 128 2.63 -14.35 8.12
N ARG A 129 2.77 -15.63 8.49
CA ARG A 129 2.21 -16.15 9.75
C ARG A 129 2.83 -15.48 10.97
N GLU A 130 4.15 -15.32 10.98
CA GLU A 130 4.86 -14.61 12.06
C GLU A 130 4.40 -13.15 12.19
N SER A 131 4.11 -12.50 11.05
CA SER A 131 3.56 -11.15 11.00
C SER A 131 2.13 -11.07 11.54
N VAL A 132 1.28 -12.05 11.19
CA VAL A 132 -0.08 -12.18 11.75
C VAL A 132 -0.04 -12.34 13.26
N ASP A 133 0.83 -13.21 13.77
CA ASP A 133 1.01 -13.43 15.21
C ASP A 133 1.47 -12.13 15.92
N ALA A 134 2.37 -11.37 15.29
CA ALA A 134 2.82 -10.09 15.82
C ALA A 134 1.67 -9.08 15.88
N ILE A 135 0.90 -8.90 14.81
CA ILE A 135 -0.23 -7.97 14.74
C ILE A 135 -1.31 -8.35 15.76
N LEU A 136 -1.72 -9.61 15.79
CA LEU A 136 -2.78 -10.10 16.69
C LEU A 136 -2.35 -10.19 18.17
N SER A 137 -1.08 -9.97 18.49
CA SER A 137 -0.64 -9.84 19.88
C SER A 137 -0.90 -8.45 20.48
N HIS A 138 -1.32 -7.47 19.67
CA HIS A 138 -1.54 -6.08 20.08
C HIS A 138 -3.01 -5.67 19.92
N GLU A 139 -3.49 -4.83 20.85
CA GLU A 139 -4.79 -4.16 20.70
C GLU A 139 -4.71 -2.99 19.70
N PRO A 140 -5.78 -2.72 18.93
CA PRO A 140 -7.11 -3.34 19.00
C PRO A 140 -7.24 -4.65 18.18
N PHE A 141 -6.22 -5.04 17.42
CA PHE A 141 -6.26 -6.17 16.47
C PHE A 141 -6.55 -7.49 17.17
N LYS A 142 -6.04 -7.68 18.40
CA LYS A 142 -6.28 -8.86 19.21
C LYS A 142 -7.77 -9.06 19.51
N SER A 143 -8.44 -8.03 20.00
CA SER A 143 -9.88 -8.07 20.31
C SER A 143 -10.76 -8.16 19.07
N MET A 144 -10.26 -7.73 17.91
CA MET A 144 -10.97 -7.73 16.62
C MET A 144 -10.60 -8.92 15.72
N ALA A 145 -9.87 -9.89 16.23
CA ALA A 145 -9.27 -10.97 15.42
C ALA A 145 -10.28 -11.71 14.52
N ASP A 146 -11.54 -11.84 14.94
CA ASP A 146 -12.60 -12.52 14.17
C ASP A 146 -13.22 -11.65 13.07
N CYS A 147 -12.86 -10.37 13.02
CA CYS A 147 -13.24 -9.42 11.95
C CYS A 147 -12.07 -9.09 11.02
N LEU A 148 -10.95 -9.81 11.13
CA LEU A 148 -9.74 -9.58 10.34
C LEU A 148 -9.38 -10.84 9.55
N ASN A 149 -9.25 -10.69 8.25
CA ASN A 149 -8.68 -11.68 7.37
C ASN A 149 -7.25 -11.29 6.99
N PHE A 150 -6.39 -12.28 6.83
CA PHE A 150 -5.03 -12.10 6.35
C PHE A 150 -4.83 -12.96 5.11
N VAL A 151 -4.50 -12.33 4.01
CA VAL A 151 -4.35 -12.93 2.68
C VAL A 151 -2.89 -12.83 2.26
N ALA A 152 -2.36 -13.81 1.56
CA ALA A 152 -1.04 -13.78 0.95
C ALA A 152 -1.17 -13.93 -0.57
N VAL A 153 -0.58 -13.01 -1.33
CA VAL A 153 -0.45 -13.11 -2.78
C VAL A 153 0.84 -13.82 -3.13
N LEU A 154 0.80 -14.76 -4.06
CA LEU A 154 1.97 -15.54 -4.47
C LEU A 154 2.60 -14.94 -5.75
N ALA A 155 3.22 -13.78 -5.61
CA ALA A 155 3.83 -13.01 -6.69
C ALA A 155 5.37 -13.04 -6.60
N PRO A 156 6.06 -14.03 -7.19
CA PRO A 156 7.50 -14.18 -7.03
C PRO A 156 8.27 -13.08 -7.76
N SER A 157 9.36 -12.65 -7.15
CA SER A 157 10.39 -11.81 -7.76
C SER A 157 11.33 -12.66 -8.63
N ALA A 158 11.98 -12.01 -9.61
CA ALA A 158 13.01 -12.67 -10.42
C ALA A 158 14.29 -12.94 -9.63
N GLU A 159 14.59 -12.08 -8.66
CA GLU A 159 15.78 -12.17 -7.80
C GLU A 159 15.40 -12.09 -6.31
N SER A 160 16.19 -12.78 -5.50
CA SER A 160 16.07 -12.74 -4.04
C SER A 160 16.66 -11.46 -3.45
N GLY A 161 16.03 -10.94 -2.40
CA GLY A 161 16.44 -9.71 -1.72
C GLY A 161 15.89 -8.44 -2.36
N VAL A 162 16.29 -7.29 -1.84
CA VAL A 162 15.87 -5.96 -2.29
C VAL A 162 17.06 -5.08 -2.63
N SER A 163 16.83 -4.02 -3.41
CA SER A 163 17.89 -3.09 -3.81
C SER A 163 18.37 -2.24 -2.64
N ILE A 164 19.70 -2.07 -2.54
CA ILE A 164 20.38 -1.23 -1.53
C ILE A 164 21.35 -0.31 -2.26
N PRO A 165 20.90 0.87 -2.72
CA PRO A 165 21.68 1.76 -3.57
C PRO A 165 23.04 2.16 -3.00
N HIS A 166 23.12 2.51 -1.69
CA HIS A 166 24.41 2.90 -1.07
C HIS A 166 25.45 1.76 -1.03
N LYS A 167 25.02 0.50 -1.21
CA LYS A 167 25.89 -0.68 -1.36
C LYS A 167 26.11 -1.07 -2.83
N SER A 168 25.61 -0.28 -3.78
CA SER A 168 25.61 -0.60 -5.22
C SER A 168 24.95 -1.97 -5.52
N LEU A 169 23.99 -2.39 -4.70
CA LEU A 169 23.25 -3.64 -4.83
C LEU A 169 21.90 -3.34 -5.47
N TRP A 170 21.68 -3.90 -6.65
CA TRP A 170 20.43 -3.78 -7.40
C TRP A 170 19.80 -5.15 -7.60
N ARG A 171 18.46 -5.23 -7.44
CA ARG A 171 17.68 -6.47 -7.58
C ARG A 171 16.47 -6.22 -8.46
N ASN A 172 16.20 -7.19 -9.33
CA ASN A 172 14.99 -7.21 -10.15
C ASN A 172 13.87 -7.91 -9.37
N THR A 173 13.07 -7.12 -8.68
CA THR A 173 12.00 -7.63 -7.81
C THR A 173 10.63 -7.26 -8.33
N VAL A 174 9.59 -7.89 -7.76
CA VAL A 174 8.21 -7.70 -8.25
C VAL A 174 7.72 -6.26 -8.12
N LEU A 175 8.17 -5.51 -7.11
CA LEU A 175 7.79 -4.11 -6.89
C LEU A 175 8.93 -3.12 -7.13
N ASN A 176 10.14 -3.59 -7.47
CA ASN A 176 11.35 -2.78 -7.63
C ASN A 176 11.57 -1.82 -6.45
N SER A 177 11.37 -2.31 -5.23
CA SER A 177 11.60 -1.52 -4.03
C SER A 177 13.08 -1.32 -3.76
N ASN A 178 13.40 -0.25 -3.04
CA ASN A 178 14.76 0.03 -2.63
C ASN A 178 14.83 0.73 -1.28
N PHE A 179 15.94 0.51 -0.60
CA PHE A 179 16.39 1.35 0.50
C PHE A 179 16.85 2.73 -0.01
N ASP A 180 17.31 3.58 0.87
CA ASP A 180 17.80 4.94 0.58
C ASP A 180 16.73 5.88 0.03
N THR A 181 15.46 5.58 0.22
CA THR A 181 14.37 6.52 -0.12
C THR A 181 14.60 7.84 0.63
N PHE A 182 14.61 8.94 -0.11
CA PHE A 182 14.90 10.28 0.40
C PHE A 182 16.22 10.37 1.19
N TYR A 183 17.23 9.62 0.73
CA TYR A 183 18.58 9.57 1.33
C TYR A 183 18.64 8.97 2.73
N SER A 184 17.60 8.28 3.18
CA SER A 184 17.56 7.56 4.45
C SER A 184 17.86 6.08 4.24
N ALA A 185 18.99 5.59 4.76
CA ALA A 185 19.46 4.21 4.60
C ALA A 185 18.51 3.15 5.17
N ARG A 186 17.58 3.52 6.04
CA ARG A 186 16.55 2.64 6.62
C ARG A 186 15.17 2.79 6.03
N TYR A 187 14.96 3.78 5.14
CA TYR A 187 13.66 3.98 4.53
C TYR A 187 13.53 3.13 3.28
N LEU A 188 12.72 2.09 3.40
CA LEU A 188 12.44 1.11 2.36
C LEU A 188 11.06 1.39 1.77
N THR A 189 10.99 1.67 0.48
CA THR A 189 9.72 1.95 -0.21
C THR A 189 9.72 1.42 -1.65
N THR A 190 8.55 1.44 -2.29
CA THR A 190 8.40 1.32 -3.74
C THR A 190 7.76 2.59 -4.31
N LEU A 191 8.22 3.02 -5.49
CA LEU A 191 7.62 4.11 -6.26
C LEU A 191 6.64 3.58 -7.34
N HIS A 192 6.45 2.26 -7.44
CA HIS A 192 5.68 1.59 -8.49
C HIS A 192 4.29 1.16 -8.00
N LEU A 193 3.46 2.14 -7.58
CA LEU A 193 2.14 1.86 -7.01
C LEU A 193 1.18 1.21 -8.00
N LYS A 194 1.26 1.57 -9.28
CA LYS A 194 0.47 0.89 -10.31
C LYS A 194 0.79 -0.60 -10.36
N ARG A 195 2.08 -0.96 -10.35
CA ARG A 195 2.51 -2.36 -10.35
C ARG A 195 2.07 -3.10 -9.10
N LEU A 196 2.12 -2.46 -7.93
CA LEU A 196 1.59 -2.99 -6.68
C LEU A 196 0.09 -3.35 -6.81
N HIS A 197 -0.71 -2.45 -7.36
CA HIS A 197 -2.14 -2.70 -7.57
C HIS A 197 -2.42 -3.70 -8.70
N ASP A 198 -1.59 -3.77 -9.73
CA ASP A 198 -1.67 -4.82 -10.76
C ASP A 198 -1.43 -6.22 -10.13
N VAL A 199 -0.48 -6.34 -9.20
CA VAL A 199 -0.22 -7.59 -8.43
C VAL A 199 -1.43 -7.99 -7.59
N LEU A 200 -2.12 -7.03 -7.01
CA LEU A 200 -3.30 -7.23 -6.16
C LEU A 200 -4.62 -7.42 -6.96
N SER A 201 -4.55 -7.41 -8.28
CA SER A 201 -5.74 -7.52 -9.13
C SER A 201 -6.50 -8.82 -8.89
N GLY A 202 -7.77 -8.72 -8.50
CA GLY A 202 -8.64 -9.86 -8.18
C GLY A 202 -8.37 -10.52 -6.82
N VAL A 203 -7.64 -9.85 -5.93
CA VAL A 203 -7.34 -10.30 -4.57
C VAL A 203 -8.18 -9.51 -3.57
N PRO A 204 -8.78 -10.15 -2.54
CA PRO A 204 -9.40 -9.40 -1.44
C PRO A 204 -8.36 -8.52 -0.75
N CYS A 205 -8.58 -7.20 -0.67
CA CYS A 205 -7.58 -6.28 -0.14
C CYS A 205 -8.18 -4.93 0.24
N GLU A 206 -8.17 -4.57 1.52
CA GLU A 206 -8.37 -3.21 2.01
C GLU A 206 -7.08 -2.57 2.49
N HIS A 207 -6.16 -3.36 3.09
CA HIS A 207 -4.87 -2.88 3.56
C HIS A 207 -3.72 -3.72 3.01
N ILE A 208 -2.69 -3.05 2.52
CA ILE A 208 -1.55 -3.65 1.84
C ILE A 208 -0.35 -3.71 2.78
N LEU A 209 0.18 -4.92 3.00
CA LEU A 209 1.34 -5.20 3.81
C LEU A 209 2.44 -5.82 2.93
N ILE A 210 3.52 -5.11 2.68
CA ILE A 210 4.62 -5.61 1.85
C ILE A 210 5.71 -6.16 2.76
N LEU A 211 6.03 -7.45 2.62
CA LEU A 211 7.14 -8.08 3.30
C LEU A 211 8.34 -8.15 2.37
N ALA A 212 9.43 -7.51 2.76
CA ALA A 212 10.68 -7.48 2.01
C ALA A 212 11.64 -8.57 2.51
N ASN A 213 12.13 -9.40 1.59
CA ASN A 213 13.07 -10.48 1.85
C ASN A 213 14.47 -9.90 2.15
N THR A 214 14.66 -9.39 3.34
CA THR A 214 15.94 -8.80 3.77
C THR A 214 16.08 -8.81 5.29
N ASP A 215 17.32 -8.91 5.75
CA ASP A 215 17.73 -8.77 7.15
C ASP A 215 18.13 -7.34 7.51
N ASN A 216 18.29 -6.45 6.52
CA ASN A 216 18.59 -5.05 6.78
C ASN A 216 17.38 -4.37 7.44
N TYR A 217 17.66 -3.64 8.54
CA TYR A 217 16.62 -2.89 9.23
C TYR A 217 16.00 -1.82 8.34
N GLY A 218 14.68 -1.83 8.22
CA GLY A 218 13.94 -0.79 7.50
C GLY A 218 12.45 -1.09 7.38
N GLY A 219 11.74 -0.04 7.07
CA GLY A 219 10.31 -0.06 6.86
C GLY A 219 9.79 1.32 6.48
N GLY A 220 8.50 1.41 6.26
CA GLY A 220 7.77 2.64 6.00
C GLY A 220 6.27 2.37 5.91
N GLY A 221 5.45 3.26 6.48
CA GLY A 221 4.00 3.17 6.43
C GLY A 221 3.39 4.46 5.88
N ILE A 222 2.57 4.35 4.83
CA ILE A 222 1.91 5.48 4.19
C ILE A 222 0.41 5.32 4.40
N PHE A 223 -0.19 6.32 5.06
CA PHE A 223 -1.60 6.29 5.42
C PHE A 223 -2.51 6.02 4.21
N ASN A 224 -3.36 5.00 4.37
CA ASN A 224 -4.32 4.52 3.39
C ASN A 224 -3.70 4.24 2.01
N SER A 225 -2.46 3.71 2.00
CA SER A 225 -1.74 3.27 0.82
C SER A 225 -1.13 1.88 1.06
N TYR A 226 0.02 1.80 1.72
CA TYR A 226 0.65 0.53 2.08
C TYR A 226 1.59 0.71 3.28
N LEU A 227 1.93 -0.41 3.91
CA LEU A 227 3.14 -0.51 4.73
C LEU A 227 4.14 -1.45 4.06
N MET A 228 5.42 -1.24 4.34
CA MET A 228 6.51 -2.14 3.96
C MET A 228 7.43 -2.37 5.15
N THR A 229 7.89 -3.60 5.34
CA THR A 229 8.84 -3.94 6.41
C THR A 229 9.81 -5.03 5.99
N ALA A 230 11.04 -4.98 6.52
CA ALA A 230 12.03 -6.03 6.39
C ALA A 230 11.60 -7.26 7.21
N ALA A 231 11.46 -8.43 6.57
CA ALA A 231 10.89 -9.62 7.21
C ALA A 231 11.88 -10.37 8.13
N HIS A 232 13.18 -10.31 7.86
CA HIS A 232 14.19 -11.14 8.54
C HIS A 232 15.05 -10.37 9.53
N ASN A 233 14.73 -9.11 9.80
CA ASN A 233 15.39 -8.34 10.84
C ASN A 233 14.87 -8.72 12.22
N ALA A 234 15.73 -8.68 13.23
CA ALA A 234 15.34 -8.96 14.63
C ALA A 234 14.20 -8.06 15.13
N MET A 235 14.03 -6.87 14.54
CA MET A 235 12.97 -5.92 14.86
C MET A 235 11.73 -6.03 13.94
N ALA A 236 11.65 -7.04 13.06
CA ALA A 236 10.55 -7.17 12.11
C ALA A 236 9.17 -7.18 12.79
N ARG A 237 9.01 -7.92 13.88
CA ARG A 237 7.74 -8.01 14.62
C ARG A 237 7.25 -6.68 15.20
N PRO A 238 8.04 -5.90 15.96
CA PRO A 238 7.60 -4.59 16.42
C PRO A 238 7.47 -3.57 15.28
N VAL A 239 8.32 -3.64 14.25
CA VAL A 239 8.26 -2.71 13.11
C VAL A 239 6.97 -2.88 12.32
N ILE A 240 6.54 -4.12 12.01
CA ILE A 240 5.29 -4.30 11.25
C ILE A 240 4.07 -3.73 11.99
N VAL A 241 4.01 -3.84 13.31
CA VAL A 241 2.94 -3.26 14.11
C VAL A 241 3.02 -1.74 14.11
N HIS A 242 4.23 -1.18 14.19
CA HIS A 242 4.46 0.27 14.13
C HIS A 242 4.04 0.85 12.78
N GLU A 243 4.51 0.26 11.68
CA GLU A 243 4.17 0.71 10.32
C GLU A 243 2.68 0.51 10.00
N LEU A 244 2.05 -0.52 10.57
CA LEU A 244 0.60 -0.70 10.47
C LEU A 244 -0.13 0.46 11.16
N GLY A 245 0.38 0.96 12.29
CA GLY A 245 -0.14 2.15 12.94
C GLY A 245 -0.18 3.35 11.99
N HIS A 246 0.90 3.59 11.27
CA HIS A 246 0.97 4.67 10.27
C HIS A 246 0.05 4.45 9.07
N SER A 247 0.05 3.27 8.49
CA SER A 247 -0.73 3.00 7.27
C SER A 247 -2.24 2.89 7.52
N PHE A 248 -2.64 2.45 8.71
CA PHE A 248 -4.04 2.21 9.08
C PHE A 248 -4.68 3.41 9.79
N ALA A 249 -3.95 4.09 10.69
CA ALA A 249 -4.49 5.14 11.55
C ALA A 249 -3.96 6.55 11.24
N GLY A 250 -2.89 6.69 10.49
CA GLY A 250 -2.28 7.95 10.07
C GLY A 250 -1.35 8.58 11.11
#